data_feec6830643c3b56fb53093af8594d96
#
_entry.id   feec6830643c3b56fb53093af8594d96
#
_cell.length_a   1.000
_cell.length_b   1.000
_cell.length_c   1.000
_cell.angle_alpha   90.00
_cell.angle_beta   90.00
_cell.angle_gamma   90.00
#
_symmetry.space_group_name_H-M   'P 1'
#
loop_
_entity.id
_entity.type
_entity.pdbx_description
1 polymer ?
#
loop_
_entity_poly.entity_id
_entity_poly.type
_entity_poly.pdbx_seq_one_letter_code
_entity_poly.pdbx_strand_id
1 'polypeptide(L)'
;MKSKDTSAAVFMARRCRHECKGRCCRYITIQISAPRDKIDMEEIRWFLAHRDISVYVVSRRWNVEVRNRCKYLNSRNLCDIYEKRPEICSLYDFESCEYPKRPKHTLQFDTIEQFDAWRARKRRQQQLRRKRRAGKAKSAPAARAKR
;
A
#
# COMPACT_ATOMS: atom_id res chain seq x y z
N MET A 1 17.08 -18.80 -26.47
CA MET A 1 17.64 -17.56 -25.90
C MET A 1 16.91 -16.38 -26.52
N LYS A 2 15.99 -15.72 -25.77
CA LYS A 2 15.28 -14.54 -26.27
C LYS A 2 16.25 -13.34 -26.19
N SER A 3 16.56 -12.72 -27.33
CA SER A 3 17.30 -11.46 -27.38
C SER A 3 16.48 -10.44 -26.58
N LYS A 4 17.01 -10.03 -25.44
CA LYS A 4 16.44 -8.91 -24.68
C LYS A 4 16.57 -7.68 -25.56
N ASP A 5 15.43 -7.11 -25.94
CA ASP A 5 15.36 -5.94 -26.78
C ASP A 5 16.21 -4.80 -26.18
N THR A 6 17.35 -4.56 -26.80
CA THR A 6 18.34 -3.57 -26.35
C THR A 6 17.73 -2.17 -26.23
N SER A 7 16.70 -1.88 -27.03
CA SER A 7 15.94 -0.63 -27.01
C SER A 7 15.16 -0.44 -25.70
N ALA A 8 14.47 -1.47 -25.21
CA ALA A 8 13.70 -1.40 -23.97
C ALA A 8 14.63 -1.25 -22.74
N ALA A 9 15.77 -1.96 -22.72
CA ALA A 9 16.76 -1.83 -21.65
C ALA A 9 17.38 -0.44 -21.58
N VAL A 10 17.73 0.15 -22.71
CA VAL A 10 18.26 1.54 -22.81
C VAL A 10 17.20 2.55 -22.35
N PHE A 11 15.96 2.38 -22.78
CA PHE A 11 14.86 3.24 -22.38
C PHE A 11 14.60 3.19 -20.87
N MET A 12 14.60 1.99 -20.27
CA MET A 12 14.45 1.81 -18.83
C MET A 12 15.62 2.44 -18.06
N ALA A 13 16.85 2.25 -18.51
CA ALA A 13 18.02 2.84 -17.88
C ALA A 13 17.95 4.38 -17.89
N ARG A 14 17.53 4.99 -18.99
CA ARG A 14 17.32 6.45 -19.10
C ARG A 14 16.23 6.92 -18.13
N ARG A 15 15.07 6.25 -18.12
CA ARG A 15 13.95 6.57 -17.23
C ARG A 15 14.36 6.45 -15.77
N CYS A 16 15.00 5.35 -15.37
CA CYS A 16 15.47 5.15 -13.99
C CYS A 16 16.47 6.22 -13.56
N ARG A 17 17.37 6.62 -14.45
CA ARG A 17 18.43 7.58 -14.15
C ARG A 17 17.91 9.00 -14.00
N HIS A 18 17.12 9.47 -14.95
CA HIS A 18 16.81 10.90 -15.12
C HIS A 18 15.42 11.26 -14.62
N GLU A 19 14.43 10.40 -14.83
CA GLU A 19 13.03 10.71 -14.55
C GLU A 19 12.60 10.22 -13.15
N CYS A 20 12.59 8.90 -12.93
CA CYS A 20 12.12 8.34 -11.65
C CYS A 20 13.18 8.29 -10.56
N LYS A 21 14.46 8.49 -10.90
CA LYS A 21 15.62 8.48 -9.98
C LYS A 21 15.72 7.21 -9.13
N GLY A 22 15.42 6.05 -9.73
CA GLY A 22 15.49 4.76 -9.05
C GLY A 22 14.50 4.62 -7.90
N ARG A 23 13.25 5.07 -8.06
CA ARG A 23 12.24 5.10 -7.01
C ARG A 23 12.03 3.73 -6.34
N CYS A 24 11.88 2.65 -7.12
CA CYS A 24 11.70 1.29 -6.61
C CYS A 24 12.89 0.76 -5.75
N CYS A 25 14.05 1.43 -5.83
CA CYS A 25 15.21 1.15 -4.97
C CYS A 25 15.28 2.05 -3.73
N ARG A 26 14.24 2.81 -3.42
CA ARG A 26 14.21 3.77 -2.29
C ARG A 26 13.25 3.41 -1.20
N TYR A 27 12.53 2.32 -1.36
CA TYR A 27 11.63 1.77 -0.36
C TYR A 27 11.45 0.27 -0.57
N ILE A 28 10.98 -0.39 0.45
CA ILE A 28 10.46 -1.75 0.38
C ILE A 28 9.00 -1.75 0.83
N THR A 29 8.22 -2.67 0.27
CA THR A 29 6.83 -2.85 0.65
C THR A 29 6.63 -4.26 1.17
N ILE A 30 5.95 -4.37 2.30
CA ILE A 30 5.60 -5.63 2.94
C ILE A 30 4.07 -5.69 3.05
N GLN A 31 3.46 -6.70 2.45
CA GLN A 31 2.03 -6.92 2.63
C GLN A 31 1.77 -7.46 4.02
N ILE A 32 0.80 -6.88 4.72
CA ILE A 32 0.36 -7.28 6.06
C ILE A 32 -1.11 -7.68 6.03
N SER A 33 -1.56 -8.36 7.07
CA SER A 33 -2.96 -8.67 7.27
C SER A 33 -3.78 -7.40 7.52
N ALA A 34 -5.03 -7.41 7.07
CA ALA A 34 -5.96 -6.33 7.42
C ALA A 34 -6.24 -6.38 8.93
N PRO A 35 -6.21 -5.24 9.65
CA PRO A 35 -6.40 -5.23 11.09
C PRO A 35 -7.84 -5.64 11.45
N ARG A 36 -7.97 -6.64 12.33
CA ARG A 36 -9.25 -7.22 12.76
C ARG A 36 -9.59 -6.88 14.21
N ASP A 37 -8.61 -6.90 15.07
CA ASP A 37 -8.76 -6.73 16.51
C ASP A 37 -7.94 -5.56 17.07
N LYS A 38 -7.89 -5.46 18.39
CA LYS A 38 -7.16 -4.40 19.08
C LYS A 38 -5.64 -4.56 18.90
N ILE A 39 -5.12 -5.78 18.89
CA ILE A 39 -3.68 -6.05 18.79
C ILE A 39 -3.20 -5.64 17.40
N ASP A 40 -3.88 -6.08 16.35
CA ASP A 40 -3.57 -5.69 14.97
C ASP A 40 -3.57 -4.15 14.79
N MET A 41 -4.51 -3.46 15.46
CA MET A 41 -4.57 -2.00 15.41
C MET A 41 -3.40 -1.33 16.12
N GLU A 42 -2.93 -1.90 17.23
CA GLU A 42 -1.75 -1.39 17.94
C GLU A 42 -0.47 -1.71 17.17
N GLU A 43 -0.41 -2.82 16.44
CA GLU A 43 0.71 -3.14 15.54
C GLU A 43 0.86 -2.08 14.45
N ILE A 44 -0.26 -1.66 13.82
CA ILE A 44 -0.21 -0.58 12.82
C ILE A 44 0.27 0.74 13.45
N ARG A 45 -0.18 1.05 14.67
CA ARG A 45 0.31 2.23 15.40
C ARG A 45 1.80 2.13 15.69
N TRP A 46 2.27 0.94 16.04
CA TRP A 46 3.69 0.68 16.27
C TRP A 46 4.50 0.91 15.00
N PHE A 47 4.08 0.42 13.83
CA PHE A 47 4.72 0.73 12.55
C PHE A 47 4.81 2.25 12.33
N LEU A 48 3.69 2.96 12.50
CA LEU A 48 3.61 4.41 12.28
C LEU A 48 4.36 5.26 13.31
N ALA A 49 4.77 4.68 14.44
CA ALA A 49 5.65 5.33 15.41
C ALA A 49 7.10 5.45 14.93
N HIS A 50 7.48 4.71 13.89
CA HIS A 50 8.84 4.72 13.36
C HIS A 50 8.97 5.72 12.21
N ARG A 51 10.15 6.32 12.11
CA ARG A 51 10.46 7.23 10.99
C ARG A 51 10.45 6.48 9.67
N ASP A 52 10.10 7.20 8.61
CA ASP A 52 10.17 6.71 7.24
C ASP A 52 9.31 5.46 6.96
N ILE A 53 8.28 5.25 7.78
CA ILE A 53 7.28 4.21 7.58
C ILE A 53 5.92 4.85 7.25
N SER A 54 5.24 4.26 6.28
CA SER A 54 3.84 4.55 5.95
C SER A 54 3.06 3.25 5.88
N VAL A 55 1.77 3.31 6.17
CA VAL A 55 0.84 2.19 5.96
C VAL A 55 -0.20 2.61 4.94
N TYR A 56 -0.41 1.79 3.93
CA TYR A 56 -1.38 2.11 2.89
C TYR A 56 -2.20 0.89 2.45
N VAL A 57 -3.34 1.17 1.82
CA VAL A 57 -4.23 0.14 1.27
C VAL A 57 -4.40 0.36 -0.22
N VAL A 58 -4.11 -0.66 -1.00
CA VAL A 58 -4.36 -0.71 -2.43
C VAL A 58 -5.07 -2.03 -2.78
N SER A 59 -6.13 -1.96 -3.57
CA SER A 59 -6.92 -3.16 -3.93
C SER A 59 -7.30 -4.03 -2.71
N ARG A 60 -7.68 -3.39 -1.60
CA ARG A 60 -8.03 -4.02 -0.31
C ARG A 60 -6.86 -4.73 0.41
N ARG A 61 -5.64 -4.67 -0.08
CA ARG A 61 -4.44 -5.20 0.57
C ARG A 61 -3.79 -4.12 1.40
N TRP A 62 -3.46 -4.46 2.65
CA TRP A 62 -2.74 -3.60 3.56
C TRP A 62 -1.25 -3.82 3.39
N ASN A 63 -0.51 -2.73 3.35
CA ASN A 63 0.92 -2.76 3.09
C ASN A 63 1.63 -1.76 4.02
N VAL A 64 2.82 -2.14 4.46
CA VAL A 64 3.78 -1.26 5.13
C VAL A 64 4.83 -0.87 4.08
N GLU A 65 5.03 0.41 3.88
CA GLU A 65 6.13 0.96 3.09
C GLU A 65 7.22 1.43 4.04
N VAL A 66 8.41 0.89 3.90
CA VAL A 66 9.61 1.34 4.63
C VAL A 66 10.50 2.07 3.64
N ARG A 67 10.65 3.38 3.82
CA ARG A 67 11.52 4.20 2.98
C ARG A 67 12.97 3.98 3.38
N ASN A 68 13.62 3.06 2.67
CA ASN A 68 15.01 2.71 2.86
C ASN A 68 15.69 2.55 1.51
N ARG A 69 16.78 3.29 1.31
CA ARG A 69 17.54 3.24 0.05
C ARG A 69 18.28 1.92 -0.07
N CYS A 70 18.12 1.25 -1.22
CA CYS A 70 18.91 0.07 -1.56
C CYS A 70 20.41 0.41 -1.58
N LYS A 71 21.22 -0.42 -0.93
CA LYS A 71 22.69 -0.25 -0.87
C LYS A 71 23.39 -0.32 -2.24
N TYR A 72 22.75 -0.96 -3.21
CA TYR A 72 23.25 -1.10 -4.57
C TYR A 72 22.75 -0.03 -5.55
N LEU A 73 21.99 0.95 -5.07
CA LEU A 73 21.59 2.11 -5.87
C LEU A 73 22.74 3.13 -5.86
N ASN A 74 23.42 3.30 -6.99
CA ASN A 74 24.56 4.22 -7.10
C ASN A 74 24.14 5.70 -7.20
N SER A 75 25.13 6.59 -7.29
CA SER A 75 24.93 8.04 -7.41
C SER A 75 24.24 8.45 -8.72
N ARG A 76 24.32 7.62 -9.75
CA ARG A 76 23.66 7.83 -11.05
C ARG A 76 22.23 7.27 -11.09
N ASN A 77 21.68 6.83 -9.94
CA ASN A 77 20.37 6.18 -9.80
C ASN A 77 20.24 4.88 -10.61
N LEU A 78 21.33 4.15 -10.77
CA LEU A 78 21.39 2.85 -11.44
C LEU A 78 21.76 1.77 -10.41
N CYS A 79 21.40 0.52 -10.72
CA CYS A 79 21.69 -0.64 -9.89
C CYS A 79 23.06 -1.19 -10.21
N ASP A 80 23.98 -1.26 -9.23
CA ASP A 80 25.34 -1.79 -9.43
C ASP A 80 25.38 -3.31 -9.64
N ILE A 81 24.31 -4.01 -9.23
CA ILE A 81 24.17 -5.46 -9.39
C ILE A 81 23.08 -5.83 -10.39
N TYR A 82 22.81 -4.99 -11.40
CA TYR A 82 21.65 -5.13 -12.30
C TYR A 82 21.47 -6.54 -12.84
N GLU A 83 22.54 -7.19 -13.30
CA GLU A 83 22.51 -8.56 -13.86
C GLU A 83 22.33 -9.65 -12.79
N LYS A 84 22.68 -9.36 -11.54
CA LYS A 84 22.63 -10.29 -10.39
C LYS A 84 21.60 -9.86 -9.35
N ARG A 85 20.68 -8.96 -9.73
CA ARG A 85 19.65 -8.46 -8.82
C ARG A 85 18.70 -9.58 -8.38
N PRO A 86 18.11 -9.49 -7.17
CA PRO A 86 17.08 -10.41 -6.72
C PRO A 86 15.94 -10.54 -7.74
N GLU A 87 15.33 -11.72 -7.82
CA GLU A 87 14.26 -11.99 -8.77
C GLU A 87 13.10 -11.00 -8.66
N ILE A 88 12.71 -10.64 -7.44
CA ILE A 88 11.67 -9.63 -7.19
C ILE A 88 11.99 -8.27 -7.86
N CYS A 89 13.26 -7.87 -7.91
CA CYS A 89 13.66 -6.66 -8.63
C CYS A 89 13.58 -6.84 -10.15
N SER A 90 13.64 -8.08 -10.65
CA SER A 90 13.57 -8.40 -12.08
C SER A 90 12.13 -8.39 -12.61
N LEU A 91 11.14 -8.53 -11.71
CA LEU A 91 9.72 -8.42 -12.02
C LEU A 91 9.26 -6.99 -12.34
N TYR A 92 10.07 -5.99 -11.95
CA TYR A 92 9.82 -4.60 -12.35
C TYR A 92 10.32 -4.38 -13.78
N ASP A 93 9.44 -4.54 -14.72
CA ASP A 93 9.64 -4.22 -16.13
C ASP A 93 9.00 -2.87 -16.50
N PHE A 94 8.96 -2.56 -17.78
CA PHE A 94 8.38 -1.30 -18.28
C PHE A 94 6.89 -1.17 -17.96
N GLU A 95 6.13 -2.27 -18.02
CA GLU A 95 4.68 -2.28 -17.84
C GLU A 95 4.29 -2.21 -16.36
N SER A 96 5.04 -2.89 -15.51
CA SER A 96 4.85 -2.92 -14.06
C SER A 96 5.52 -1.76 -13.32
N CYS A 97 6.30 -0.92 -14.03
CA CYS A 97 6.96 0.23 -13.43
C CYS A 97 5.95 1.24 -12.88
N GLU A 98 6.08 1.57 -11.61
CA GLU A 98 5.20 2.53 -10.91
C GLU A 98 5.35 3.99 -11.38
N TYR A 99 6.32 4.28 -12.21
CA TYR A 99 6.53 5.62 -12.76
C TYR A 99 5.94 5.72 -14.18
N PRO A 100 5.23 6.82 -14.51
CA PRO A 100 4.83 7.94 -13.64
C PRO A 100 3.56 7.66 -12.82
N LYS A 101 2.93 6.52 -13.00
CA LYS A 101 1.64 6.16 -12.41
C LYS A 101 1.82 5.38 -11.12
N ARG A 102 1.75 6.06 -9.97
CA ARG A 102 1.60 5.34 -8.71
C ARG A 102 0.21 4.68 -8.63
N PRO A 103 0.11 3.46 -8.07
CA PRO A 103 -1.19 2.90 -7.70
C PRO A 103 -1.96 3.88 -6.81
N LYS A 104 -3.24 4.11 -7.12
CA LYS A 104 -4.08 4.95 -6.25
C LYS A 104 -4.33 4.21 -4.95
N HIS A 105 -3.78 4.73 -3.86
CA HIS A 105 -4.07 4.22 -2.53
C HIS A 105 -5.53 4.55 -2.15
N THR A 106 -6.25 3.54 -1.68
CA THR A 106 -7.60 3.74 -1.12
C THR A 106 -7.53 4.40 0.25
N LEU A 107 -6.47 4.08 1.01
CA LEU A 107 -6.12 4.67 2.30
C LEU A 107 -4.60 4.83 2.35
N GLN A 108 -4.13 5.87 3.03
CA GLN A 108 -2.72 6.06 3.35
C GLN A 108 -2.62 6.73 4.71
N PHE A 109 -1.66 6.28 5.52
CA PHE A 109 -1.35 6.79 6.84
C PHE A 109 0.16 6.95 6.94
N ASP A 110 0.60 8.14 7.23
CA ASP A 110 2.01 8.49 7.45
C ASP A 110 2.28 8.76 8.94
N THR A 111 1.21 8.91 9.75
CA THR A 111 1.30 9.16 11.19
C THR A 111 0.23 8.39 11.97
N ILE A 112 0.48 8.19 13.28
CA ILE A 112 -0.46 7.56 14.21
C ILE A 112 -1.78 8.33 14.26
N GLU A 113 -1.72 9.67 14.27
CA GLU A 113 -2.90 10.54 14.38
C GLU A 113 -3.84 10.36 13.18
N GLN A 114 -3.29 10.23 11.96
CA GLN A 114 -4.07 9.96 10.76
C GLN A 114 -4.81 8.62 10.87
N PHE A 115 -4.13 7.60 11.34
CA PHE A 115 -4.71 6.28 11.54
C PHE A 115 -5.79 6.29 12.64
N ASP A 116 -5.53 6.91 13.77
CA ASP A 116 -6.48 7.00 14.88
C ASP A 116 -7.74 7.80 14.50
N ALA A 117 -7.58 8.88 13.75
CA ALA A 117 -8.71 9.63 13.20
C ALA A 117 -9.56 8.77 12.24
N TRP A 118 -8.93 7.95 11.41
CA TRP A 118 -9.64 6.99 10.57
C TRP A 118 -10.38 5.95 11.39
N ARG A 119 -9.77 5.35 12.43
CA ARG A 119 -10.40 4.41 13.36
C ARG A 119 -11.63 5.01 14.02
N ALA A 120 -11.52 6.23 14.53
CA ALA A 120 -12.62 6.94 15.18
C ALA A 120 -13.81 7.15 14.22
N ARG A 121 -13.55 7.59 12.98
CA ARG A 121 -14.58 7.73 11.93
C ARG A 121 -15.26 6.40 11.63
N LYS A 122 -14.50 5.31 11.49
CA LYS A 122 -15.05 3.97 11.23
C LYS A 122 -15.95 3.49 12.37
N ARG A 123 -15.53 3.65 13.62
CA ARG A 123 -16.34 3.30 14.80
C ARG A 123 -17.65 4.08 14.83
N ARG A 124 -17.58 5.39 14.60
CA ARG A 124 -18.79 6.24 14.54
C ARG A 124 -19.76 5.81 13.44
N GLN A 125 -19.25 5.52 12.25
CA GLN A 125 -20.06 5.03 11.14
C GLN A 125 -20.74 3.69 11.47
N GLN A 126 -20.02 2.76 12.09
CA GLN A 126 -20.57 1.47 12.51
C GLN A 126 -21.67 1.64 13.55
N GLN A 127 -21.48 2.51 14.55
CA GLN A 127 -22.49 2.80 15.58
C GLN A 127 -23.77 3.40 14.96
N LEU A 128 -23.63 4.35 14.04
CA LEU A 128 -24.76 4.94 13.33
C LEU A 128 -25.52 3.89 12.50
N ARG A 129 -24.78 3.02 11.80
CA ARG A 129 -25.40 1.92 11.03
C ARG A 129 -26.17 0.95 11.93
N ARG A 130 -25.61 0.60 13.11
CA ARG A 130 -26.27 -0.26 14.10
C ARG A 130 -27.56 0.40 14.62
N LYS A 131 -27.52 1.68 15.01
CA LYS A 131 -28.68 2.43 15.45
C LYS A 131 -29.79 2.48 14.38
N ARG A 132 -29.44 2.76 13.13
CA ARG A 132 -30.38 2.76 12.00
C ARG A 132 -31.04 1.41 11.76
N ARG A 133 -30.27 0.31 11.85
CA ARG A 133 -30.78 -1.06 11.72
C ARG A 133 -31.75 -1.42 12.87
N ALA A 134 -31.40 -1.10 14.10
CA ALA A 134 -32.22 -1.32 15.26
C ALA A 134 -33.53 -0.51 15.19
N GLY A 135 -33.49 0.74 14.74
CA GLY A 135 -34.68 1.56 14.52
C GLY A 135 -35.64 0.99 13.46
N LYS A 136 -35.08 0.52 12.33
CA LYS A 136 -35.88 -0.14 11.28
C LYS A 136 -36.50 -1.46 11.74
N ALA A 137 -35.82 -2.24 12.57
CA ALA A 137 -36.35 -3.49 13.12
C ALA A 137 -37.56 -3.23 14.07
N LYS A 138 -37.54 -2.12 14.84
CA LYS A 138 -38.62 -1.74 15.72
C LYS A 138 -39.85 -1.15 14.98
N SER A 139 -39.64 -0.59 13.80
CA SER A 139 -40.72 0.01 12.99
C SER A 139 -41.31 -0.95 11.93
N ALA A 140 -40.77 -2.16 11.82
CA ALA A 140 -41.35 -3.17 10.92
C ALA A 140 -42.69 -3.67 11.51
N PRO A 141 -43.84 -3.58 10.79
CA PRO A 141 -45.11 -4.10 11.27
C PRO A 141 -44.98 -5.61 11.46
N ALA A 142 -45.48 -6.10 12.61
CA ALA A 142 -45.59 -7.53 12.88
C ALA A 142 -46.31 -8.19 11.71
N ALA A 143 -45.65 -9.10 11.00
CA ALA A 143 -46.30 -9.85 9.94
C ALA A 143 -47.51 -10.56 10.53
N ARG A 144 -48.70 -10.10 10.15
CA ARG A 144 -50.00 -10.64 10.56
C ARG A 144 -50.03 -12.10 10.16
N ALA A 145 -49.87 -13.00 11.13
CA ALA A 145 -50.07 -14.43 10.94
C ALA A 145 -51.51 -14.63 10.46
N LYS A 146 -51.70 -14.88 9.19
CA LYS A 146 -52.94 -15.41 8.66
C LYS A 146 -52.98 -16.90 8.96
N ARG A 147 -53.93 -17.27 9.77
CA ARG A 147 -54.41 -18.65 9.88
C ARG A 147 -55.01 -19.12 8.55
#